data_f0a791ce349bee41f1a8024d418ead6a
#
_entry.id   f0a791ce349bee41f1a8024d418ead6a
#
_cell.length_a   1.000
_cell.length_b   1.000
_cell.length_c   1.000
_cell.angle_alpha   90.00
_cell.angle_beta   90.00
_cell.angle_gamma   90.00
#
_symmetry.space_group_name_H-M   'P 1'
#
loop_
_entity.id
_entity.type
_entity.pdbx_description
1 polymer ?
#
loop_
_entity_poly.entity_id
_entity_poly.type
_entity_poly.pdbx_seq_one_letter_code
_entity_poly.pdbx_strand_id
1 'polypeptide(L)'
;YDVYGLGEFPISYWYTVEPWSYTNADGSYNDELTKARYQEMKDSGINIAMYYGHAINRSITEQKRLLGILEQIGMKFIGSASGAHVEIPTAEQIAEIKEHLAPSSAYLGDLVRDEPGAHEFDGLGAYVDEFHRQMPDKDVYINLFPAYANAATQLKSANYEEHIDQYIEKVDTKALSYDYYGLMANGSVTNTYYTNLDLVRSKTLDV
;
A
#
# COMPACT_ATOMS: atom_id res chain seq x y z
N TYR A 1 -14.44 -5.59 -10.48
CA TYR A 1 -13.01 -5.93 -10.49
C TYR A 1 -12.59 -6.22 -9.04
N ASP A 2 -12.37 -7.48 -8.72
CA ASP A 2 -11.94 -7.93 -7.39
C ASP A 2 -10.43 -8.21 -7.43
N VAL A 3 -9.62 -7.14 -7.40
CA VAL A 3 -8.17 -7.19 -7.56
C VAL A 3 -7.50 -8.08 -6.50
N TYR A 4 -8.08 -8.12 -5.31
CA TYR A 4 -7.50 -8.85 -4.17
C TYR A 4 -8.26 -10.14 -3.82
N GLY A 5 -9.28 -10.54 -4.59
CA GLY A 5 -10.10 -11.72 -4.32
C GLY A 5 -10.92 -11.62 -3.03
N LEU A 6 -11.35 -10.41 -2.67
CA LEU A 6 -12.08 -10.16 -1.43
C LEU A 6 -13.56 -10.55 -1.51
N GLY A 7 -14.14 -10.59 -2.72
CA GLY A 7 -15.58 -10.71 -2.92
C GLY A 7 -16.36 -9.45 -2.57
N GLU A 8 -15.69 -8.37 -2.20
CA GLU A 8 -16.23 -7.08 -1.82
C GLU A 8 -15.32 -5.94 -2.28
N PHE A 9 -15.82 -4.70 -2.25
CA PHE A 9 -15.02 -3.53 -2.63
C PHE A 9 -13.87 -3.31 -1.62
N PRO A 10 -12.59 -3.20 -2.06
CA PRO A 10 -11.47 -2.97 -1.18
C PRO A 10 -11.52 -1.56 -0.59
N ILE A 11 -11.54 -1.46 0.72
CA ILE A 11 -11.50 -0.20 1.46
C ILE A 11 -10.36 -0.27 2.46
N SER A 12 -9.39 0.61 2.31
CA SER A 12 -8.26 0.74 3.21
C SER A 12 -8.19 2.11 3.83
N TYR A 13 -7.41 2.22 4.90
CA TYR A 13 -7.13 3.46 5.60
C TYR A 13 -5.62 3.71 5.63
N TRP A 14 -5.17 4.87 5.13
CA TRP A 14 -3.74 5.18 5.00
C TRP A 14 -3.01 5.20 6.35
N TYR A 15 -3.61 5.84 7.35
CA TYR A 15 -3.11 5.84 8.73
C TYR A 15 -3.92 4.86 9.58
N THR A 16 -3.48 3.63 9.67
CA THR A 16 -4.16 2.63 10.49
C THR A 16 -3.91 2.86 12.00
N VAL A 17 -4.67 2.14 12.80
CA VAL A 17 -4.39 1.99 14.22
C VAL A 17 -2.95 1.46 14.41
N GLU A 18 -2.19 2.10 15.26
CA GLU A 18 -0.84 1.69 15.60
C GLU A 18 -0.85 0.53 16.60
N PRO A 19 -0.63 -0.73 16.18
CA PRO A 19 -0.80 -1.89 17.06
C PRO A 19 0.19 -1.94 18.23
N TRP A 20 1.31 -1.24 18.12
CA TRP A 20 2.33 -1.10 19.16
C TRP A 20 2.01 -0.05 20.22
N SER A 21 1.01 0.81 19.98
CA SER A 21 0.60 1.83 20.93
C SER A 21 -0.21 1.27 22.10
N TYR A 22 -0.72 0.05 21.97
CA TYR A 22 -1.53 -0.59 22.99
C TYR A 22 -0.68 -1.57 23.80
N THR A 23 -0.31 -1.13 25.01
CA THR A 23 0.51 -1.95 25.94
C THR A 23 -0.19 -2.12 27.28
N ASN A 24 0.11 -3.23 27.94
CA ASN A 24 -0.25 -3.49 29.32
C ASN A 24 0.64 -2.69 30.29
N ALA A 25 0.31 -2.70 31.57
CA ALA A 25 1.06 -1.99 32.59
C ALA A 25 2.52 -2.47 32.75
N ASP A 26 2.82 -3.71 32.33
CA ASP A 26 4.16 -4.30 32.34
C ASP A 26 4.96 -4.00 31.05
N GLY A 27 4.39 -3.24 30.12
CA GLY A 27 5.03 -2.89 28.83
C GLY A 27 4.85 -3.94 27.72
N SER A 28 4.22 -5.08 27.99
CA SER A 28 3.89 -6.06 26.95
C SER A 28 2.77 -5.55 26.04
N TYR A 29 2.69 -6.06 24.80
CA TYR A 29 1.60 -5.68 23.88
C TYR A 29 0.25 -6.19 24.38
N ASN A 30 -0.78 -5.34 24.24
CA ASN A 30 -2.16 -5.69 24.56
C ASN A 30 -2.89 -6.12 23.28
N ASP A 31 -2.83 -7.39 22.94
CA ASP A 31 -3.41 -7.94 21.72
C ASP A 31 -4.94 -7.86 21.70
N GLU A 32 -5.61 -7.99 22.84
CA GLU A 32 -7.06 -7.87 22.93
C GLU A 32 -7.53 -6.43 22.63
N LEU A 33 -6.83 -5.43 23.14
CA LEU A 33 -7.15 -4.03 22.83
C LEU A 33 -6.82 -3.70 21.37
N THR A 34 -5.68 -4.20 20.86
CA THR A 34 -5.33 -4.07 19.43
C THR A 34 -6.42 -4.68 18.56
N LYS A 35 -6.85 -5.90 18.85
CA LYS A 35 -7.94 -6.59 18.15
C LYS A 35 -9.24 -5.81 18.19
N ALA A 36 -9.63 -5.28 19.35
CA ALA A 36 -10.84 -4.49 19.50
C ALA A 36 -10.82 -3.24 18.59
N ARG A 37 -9.67 -2.56 18.48
CA ARG A 37 -9.53 -1.37 17.61
C ARG A 37 -9.61 -1.71 16.13
N TYR A 38 -9.01 -2.81 15.69
CA TYR A 38 -9.15 -3.26 14.31
C TYR A 38 -10.57 -3.78 14.01
N GLN A 39 -11.25 -4.36 15.00
CA GLN A 39 -12.66 -4.72 14.85
C GLN A 39 -13.55 -3.48 14.65
N GLU A 40 -13.32 -2.38 15.39
CA GLU A 40 -14.02 -1.10 15.19
C GLU A 40 -13.82 -0.56 13.77
N MET A 41 -12.58 -0.66 13.21
CA MET A 41 -12.31 -0.30 11.82
C MET A 41 -13.11 -1.18 10.85
N LYS A 42 -13.10 -2.48 11.05
CA LYS A 42 -13.86 -3.42 10.23
C LYS A 42 -15.37 -3.15 10.28
N ASP A 43 -15.90 -2.90 11.46
CA ASP A 43 -17.34 -2.59 11.65
C ASP A 43 -17.75 -1.27 10.97
N SER A 44 -16.79 -0.37 10.73
CA SER A 44 -17.01 0.86 9.93
C SER A 44 -16.89 0.65 8.42
N GLY A 45 -16.64 -0.60 7.95
CA GLY A 45 -16.58 -0.97 6.53
C GLY A 45 -15.17 -1.02 5.94
N ILE A 46 -14.11 -0.84 6.76
CA ILE A 46 -12.71 -0.98 6.31
C ILE A 46 -12.35 -2.47 6.33
N ASN A 47 -11.92 -3.03 5.20
CA ASN A 47 -11.61 -4.45 5.07
C ASN A 47 -10.13 -4.77 4.87
N ILE A 48 -9.30 -3.74 4.61
CA ILE A 48 -7.85 -3.85 4.49
C ILE A 48 -7.18 -2.92 5.49
N ALA A 49 -6.34 -3.47 6.37
CA ALA A 49 -5.40 -2.69 7.16
C ALA A 49 -4.14 -2.45 6.33
N MET A 50 -3.74 -1.20 6.18
CA MET A 50 -2.50 -0.85 5.51
C MET A 50 -1.47 -0.40 6.55
N TYR A 51 -0.28 -0.96 6.47
CA TYR A 51 0.80 -0.61 7.35
C TYR A 51 1.60 0.54 6.76
N TYR A 52 1.11 1.75 6.96
CA TYR A 52 1.86 2.97 6.69
C TYR A 52 2.20 3.63 8.03
N GLY A 53 3.45 3.60 8.41
CA GLY A 53 3.88 4.22 9.65
C GLY A 53 5.14 5.05 9.45
N HIS A 54 5.14 6.27 9.95
CA HIS A 54 6.36 7.06 10.15
C HIS A 54 7.37 6.38 11.08
N ALA A 55 7.03 5.30 11.71
CA ALA A 55 7.92 4.48 12.49
C ALA A 55 8.66 3.52 11.58
N ILE A 56 9.65 4.07 10.93
CA ILE A 56 10.78 3.41 10.30
C ILE A 56 11.11 2.10 11.04
N ASN A 57 11.15 0.98 10.32
CA ASN A 57 11.59 -0.32 10.80
C ASN A 57 10.68 -1.06 11.80
N ARG A 58 9.39 -1.20 11.50
CA ARG A 58 8.61 -2.21 12.21
C ARG A 58 9.03 -3.59 11.75
N SER A 59 9.51 -4.37 12.70
CA SER A 59 10.06 -5.68 12.42
C SER A 59 9.01 -6.60 11.78
N ILE A 60 9.45 -7.53 10.96
CA ILE A 60 8.63 -8.63 10.45
C ILE A 60 7.90 -9.35 11.59
N THR A 61 8.52 -9.46 12.75
CA THR A 61 7.91 -10.03 13.96
C THR A 61 6.64 -9.29 14.39
N GLU A 62 6.63 -7.96 14.36
CA GLU A 62 5.45 -7.17 14.72
C GLU A 62 4.36 -7.26 13.66
N GLN A 63 4.72 -7.26 12.38
CA GLN A 63 3.77 -7.47 11.31
C GLN A 63 3.16 -8.87 11.37
N LYS A 64 3.95 -9.90 11.65
CA LYS A 64 3.46 -11.27 11.86
C LYS A 64 2.50 -11.37 13.05
N ARG A 65 2.80 -10.68 14.15
CA ARG A 65 1.89 -10.59 15.30
C ARG A 65 0.55 -9.96 14.90
N LEU A 66 0.60 -8.83 14.18
CA LEU A 66 -0.60 -8.15 13.68
C LEU A 66 -1.42 -9.04 12.76
N LEU A 67 -0.77 -9.74 11.82
CA LEU A 67 -1.44 -10.68 10.93
C LEU A 67 -2.24 -11.73 11.69
N GLY A 68 -1.70 -12.29 12.78
CA GLY A 68 -2.41 -13.24 13.63
C GLY A 68 -3.67 -12.65 14.30
N ILE A 69 -3.67 -11.36 14.58
CA ILE A 69 -4.84 -10.64 15.09
C ILE A 69 -5.87 -10.41 13.97
N LEU A 70 -5.42 -9.96 12.80
CA LEU A 70 -6.29 -9.65 11.66
C LEU A 70 -6.98 -10.89 11.10
N GLU A 71 -6.31 -12.04 11.07
CA GLU A 71 -6.91 -13.33 10.70
C GLU A 71 -8.10 -13.68 11.57
N GLN A 72 -8.02 -13.46 12.89
CA GLN A 72 -9.10 -13.77 13.81
C GLN A 72 -10.37 -12.98 13.56
N ILE A 73 -10.24 -11.77 13.00
CA ILE A 73 -11.37 -10.89 12.67
C ILE A 73 -11.71 -10.90 11.17
N GLY A 74 -10.96 -11.67 10.35
CA GLY A 74 -11.17 -11.75 8.90
C GLY A 74 -10.91 -10.43 8.17
N MET A 75 -9.93 -9.64 8.61
CA MET A 75 -9.46 -8.43 7.96
C MET A 75 -8.19 -8.71 7.18
N LYS A 76 -7.99 -8.05 6.04
CA LYS A 76 -6.78 -8.22 5.22
C LYS A 76 -5.71 -7.18 5.57
N PHE A 77 -4.50 -7.40 5.05
CA PHE A 77 -3.33 -6.60 5.41
C PHE A 77 -2.40 -6.39 4.22
N ILE A 78 -2.01 -5.13 4.02
CA ILE A 78 -0.88 -4.75 3.19
C ILE A 78 0.23 -4.30 4.14
N GLY A 79 1.32 -5.06 4.14
CA GLY A 79 2.48 -4.82 5.00
C GLY A 79 3.39 -3.71 4.49
N SER A 80 4.46 -3.44 5.22
CA SER A 80 5.58 -2.61 4.77
C SER A 80 6.85 -3.08 5.46
N ALA A 81 7.54 -4.02 4.85
CA ALA A 81 8.75 -4.60 5.45
C ALA A 81 9.96 -3.68 5.37
N SER A 82 10.00 -2.77 4.39
CA SER A 82 11.13 -1.85 4.16
C SER A 82 10.90 -0.44 4.71
N GLY A 83 9.66 -0.11 5.08
CA GLY A 83 9.25 1.27 5.30
C GLY A 83 9.16 2.05 3.98
N ALA A 84 7.96 2.43 3.56
CA ALA A 84 7.59 2.93 2.22
C ALA A 84 8.36 4.15 1.67
N HIS A 85 9.33 4.67 2.40
CA HIS A 85 10.04 5.89 2.01
C HIS A 85 11.56 5.74 1.89
N VAL A 86 12.13 4.60 2.28
CA VAL A 86 13.59 4.57 2.50
C VAL A 86 14.33 3.89 1.38
N GLU A 87 14.09 2.64 1.12
CA GLU A 87 14.83 1.87 0.11
C GLU A 87 13.94 0.77 -0.49
N ILE A 88 14.20 0.42 -1.75
CA ILE A 88 13.60 -0.75 -2.39
C ILE A 88 14.17 -1.99 -1.68
N PRO A 89 13.33 -2.92 -1.18
CA PRO A 89 13.80 -4.10 -0.46
C PRO A 89 14.70 -4.99 -1.29
N THR A 90 15.66 -5.63 -0.65
CA THR A 90 16.55 -6.60 -1.29
C THR A 90 15.87 -7.95 -1.49
N ALA A 91 16.46 -8.82 -2.30
CA ALA A 91 15.97 -10.19 -2.50
C ALA A 91 15.92 -11.00 -1.19
N GLU A 92 16.83 -10.75 -0.26
CA GLU A 92 16.85 -11.34 1.07
C GLU A 92 15.65 -10.88 1.91
N GLN A 93 15.32 -9.60 1.86
CA GLN A 93 14.14 -9.06 2.54
C GLN A 93 12.84 -9.61 1.94
N ILE A 94 12.77 -9.80 0.61
CA ILE A 94 11.64 -10.48 -0.03
C ILE A 94 11.53 -11.93 0.48
N ALA A 95 12.64 -12.64 0.63
CA ALA A 95 12.64 -13.99 1.16
C ALA A 95 12.13 -14.05 2.62
N GLU A 96 12.47 -13.07 3.46
CA GLU A 96 11.94 -12.94 4.82
C GLU A 96 10.42 -12.67 4.84
N ILE A 97 9.94 -11.79 3.94
CA ILE A 97 8.50 -11.54 3.75
C ILE A 97 7.80 -12.84 3.38
N LYS A 98 8.35 -13.57 2.41
CA LYS A 98 7.82 -14.87 1.96
C LYS A 98 7.75 -15.88 3.09
N GLU A 99 8.79 -15.99 3.90
CA GLU A 99 8.83 -16.96 5.01
C GLU A 99 7.85 -16.61 6.13
N HIS A 100 7.75 -15.33 6.47
CA HIS A 100 7.11 -14.91 7.72
C HIS A 100 5.74 -14.28 7.56
N LEU A 101 5.44 -13.62 6.43
CA LEU A 101 4.18 -12.92 6.22
C LEU A 101 3.28 -13.60 5.19
N ALA A 102 3.84 -14.09 4.08
CA ALA A 102 3.06 -14.67 3.00
C ALA A 102 2.23 -15.92 3.38
N PRO A 103 2.60 -16.75 4.39
CA PRO A 103 1.75 -17.85 4.82
C PRO A 103 0.42 -17.43 5.44
N SER A 104 0.30 -16.18 5.90
CA SER A 104 -0.95 -15.66 6.46
C SER A 104 -1.98 -15.44 5.35
N SER A 105 -3.20 -15.92 5.58
CA SER A 105 -4.34 -15.69 4.69
C SER A 105 -4.80 -14.21 4.69
N ALA A 106 -4.42 -13.46 5.71
CA ALA A 106 -4.68 -12.03 5.80
C ALA A 106 -3.71 -11.19 4.96
N TYR A 107 -2.50 -11.68 4.67
CA TYR A 107 -1.48 -10.95 3.93
C TYR A 107 -1.81 -10.87 2.43
N LEU A 108 -1.98 -9.66 1.92
CA LEU A 108 -2.23 -9.39 0.49
C LEU A 108 -0.95 -9.04 -0.27
N GLY A 109 -0.03 -8.35 0.38
CA GLY A 109 1.18 -7.85 -0.24
C GLY A 109 1.90 -6.79 0.59
N ASP A 110 2.79 -6.04 -0.04
CA ASP A 110 3.66 -5.08 0.65
C ASP A 110 3.61 -3.68 0.03
N LEU A 111 3.47 -2.66 0.86
CA LEU A 111 3.62 -1.25 0.48
C LEU A 111 5.12 -0.94 0.43
N VAL A 112 5.61 -0.63 -0.75
CA VAL A 112 7.05 -0.47 -1.01
C VAL A 112 7.44 0.98 -1.17
N ARG A 113 6.62 1.77 -1.87
CA ARG A 113 6.99 3.14 -2.18
C ARG A 113 5.78 4.06 -2.20
N ASP A 114 5.97 5.25 -1.65
CA ASP A 114 5.02 6.34 -1.72
C ASP A 114 5.62 7.45 -2.57
N GLU A 115 4.82 7.95 -3.52
CA GLU A 115 5.12 9.05 -4.43
C GLU A 115 6.50 8.94 -5.13
N PRO A 116 6.84 7.83 -5.83
CA PRO A 116 8.09 7.72 -6.56
C PRO A 116 8.13 8.63 -7.80
N GLY A 117 9.29 9.21 -8.08
CA GLY A 117 9.53 9.83 -9.38
C GLY A 117 9.89 8.80 -10.46
N ALA A 118 9.69 9.13 -11.73
CA ALA A 118 9.92 8.21 -12.85
C ALA A 118 11.35 7.62 -12.93
N HIS A 119 12.33 8.30 -12.35
CA HIS A 119 13.71 7.81 -12.27
C HIS A 119 13.88 6.59 -11.36
N GLU A 120 12.88 6.28 -10.54
CA GLU A 120 12.87 5.11 -9.64
C GLU A 120 12.19 3.89 -10.28
N PHE A 121 11.45 4.05 -11.38
CA PHE A 121 10.59 2.99 -11.94
C PHE A 121 11.34 1.75 -12.43
N ASP A 122 12.55 1.90 -12.98
CA ASP A 122 13.35 0.73 -13.38
C ASP A 122 13.72 -0.15 -12.16
N GLY A 123 14.07 0.47 -11.05
CA GLY A 123 14.37 -0.25 -9.80
C GLY A 123 13.12 -0.85 -9.15
N LEU A 124 12.01 -0.13 -9.18
CA LEU A 124 10.73 -0.62 -8.68
C LEU A 124 10.20 -1.78 -9.51
N GLY A 125 10.31 -1.71 -10.84
CA GLY A 125 9.93 -2.82 -11.73
C GLY A 125 10.74 -4.08 -11.45
N ALA A 126 12.05 -3.97 -11.34
CA ALA A 126 12.90 -5.10 -10.98
C ALA A 126 12.53 -5.73 -9.61
N TYR A 127 12.14 -4.89 -8.64
CA TYR A 127 11.64 -5.37 -7.36
C TYR A 127 10.30 -6.11 -7.50
N VAL A 128 9.35 -5.55 -8.24
CA VAL A 128 8.02 -6.14 -8.47
C VAL A 128 8.15 -7.50 -9.16
N ASP A 129 9.00 -7.60 -10.18
CA ASP A 129 9.30 -8.84 -10.87
C ASP A 129 9.84 -9.92 -9.91
N GLU A 130 10.80 -9.55 -9.07
CA GLU A 130 11.37 -10.49 -8.09
C GLU A 130 10.35 -10.86 -7.00
N PHE A 131 9.53 -9.92 -6.55
CA PHE A 131 8.46 -10.16 -5.57
C PHE A 131 7.44 -11.15 -6.14
N HIS A 132 6.92 -10.91 -7.36
CA HIS A 132 5.97 -11.80 -8.02
C HIS A 132 6.57 -13.16 -8.38
N ARG A 133 7.85 -13.22 -8.74
CA ARG A 133 8.55 -14.49 -8.94
C ARG A 133 8.56 -15.36 -7.69
N GLN A 134 8.69 -14.75 -6.52
CA GLN A 134 8.70 -15.45 -5.23
C GLN A 134 7.30 -15.70 -4.67
N MET A 135 6.35 -14.80 -4.90
CA MET A 135 5.00 -14.78 -4.32
C MET A 135 3.97 -14.33 -5.38
N PRO A 136 3.66 -15.18 -6.37
CA PRO A 136 2.82 -14.78 -7.52
C PRO A 136 1.36 -14.46 -7.17
N ASP A 137 0.90 -14.90 -6.00
CA ASP A 137 -0.45 -14.64 -5.47
C ASP A 137 -0.54 -13.37 -4.63
N LYS A 138 0.59 -12.75 -4.31
CA LYS A 138 0.65 -11.50 -3.55
C LYS A 138 0.88 -10.30 -4.47
N ASP A 139 0.74 -9.10 -3.92
CA ASP A 139 0.89 -7.87 -4.70
C ASP A 139 1.90 -6.90 -4.08
N VAL A 140 2.35 -5.95 -4.89
CA VAL A 140 3.16 -4.82 -4.46
C VAL A 140 2.29 -3.56 -4.57
N TYR A 141 2.15 -2.83 -3.48
CA TYR A 141 1.43 -1.57 -3.45
C TYR A 141 2.40 -0.40 -3.58
N ILE A 142 2.20 0.42 -4.60
CA ILE A 142 2.96 1.65 -4.84
C ILE A 142 1.94 2.76 -5.04
N ASN A 143 2.07 3.85 -4.28
CA ASN A 143 1.18 4.99 -4.38
C ASN A 143 1.84 6.10 -5.19
N LEU A 144 1.23 6.51 -6.29
CA LEU A 144 1.80 7.53 -7.19
C LEU A 144 1.42 8.94 -6.77
N PHE A 145 2.18 9.90 -7.26
CA PHE A 145 1.87 11.32 -7.15
C PHE A 145 0.52 11.68 -7.78
N PRO A 146 -0.16 12.73 -7.27
CA PRO A 146 -1.33 13.31 -7.92
C PRO A 146 -0.98 14.08 -9.20
N ALA A 147 -1.98 14.31 -10.06
CA ALA A 147 -1.81 15.03 -11.34
C ALA A 147 -1.31 16.48 -11.20
N TYR A 148 -1.42 17.07 -10.02
CA TYR A 148 -0.92 18.44 -9.77
C TYR A 148 0.53 18.46 -9.22
N ALA A 149 1.19 17.32 -9.10
CA ALA A 149 2.59 17.26 -8.69
C ALA A 149 3.51 17.94 -9.72
N ASN A 150 4.62 18.51 -9.24
CA ASN A 150 5.55 19.21 -10.10
C ASN A 150 6.32 18.23 -11.00
N ALA A 151 6.22 18.43 -12.32
CA ALA A 151 6.81 17.54 -13.32
C ALA A 151 8.33 17.36 -13.15
N ALA A 152 9.07 18.45 -12.96
CA ALA A 152 10.54 18.43 -12.93
C ALA A 152 11.10 17.92 -11.59
N THR A 153 10.46 18.27 -10.46
CA THR A 153 11.02 18.00 -9.12
C THR A 153 10.42 16.77 -8.45
N GLN A 154 9.17 16.42 -8.73
CA GLN A 154 8.46 15.29 -8.15
C GLN A 154 8.30 14.15 -9.16
N LEU A 155 7.55 14.37 -10.25
CA LEU A 155 7.28 13.32 -11.23
C LEU A 155 8.54 12.81 -11.95
N LYS A 156 9.54 13.67 -12.17
CA LYS A 156 10.75 13.36 -12.96
C LYS A 156 10.42 12.88 -14.39
N SER A 157 9.37 13.45 -14.97
CA SER A 157 8.87 13.23 -16.33
C SER A 157 8.42 14.55 -16.94
N ALA A 158 8.09 14.60 -18.22
CA ALA A 158 7.68 15.85 -18.86
C ALA A 158 6.32 16.35 -18.37
N ASN A 159 5.42 15.41 -18.02
CA ASN A 159 4.08 15.69 -17.49
C ASN A 159 3.52 14.46 -16.75
N TYR A 160 2.30 14.59 -16.19
CA TYR A 160 1.66 13.52 -15.44
C TYR A 160 1.25 12.33 -16.31
N GLU A 161 0.80 12.55 -17.54
CA GLU A 161 0.43 11.47 -18.45
C GLU A 161 1.63 10.59 -18.78
N GLU A 162 2.78 11.18 -19.11
CA GLU A 162 4.03 10.45 -19.33
C GLU A 162 4.49 9.69 -18.08
N HIS A 163 4.27 10.27 -16.89
CA HIS A 163 4.59 9.59 -15.62
C HIS A 163 3.78 8.31 -15.45
N ILE A 164 2.48 8.33 -15.73
CA ILE A 164 1.61 7.15 -15.69
C ILE A 164 2.01 6.14 -16.76
N ASP A 165 2.27 6.58 -17.98
CA ASP A 165 2.70 5.69 -19.09
C ASP A 165 4.00 4.96 -18.75
N GLN A 166 5.00 5.67 -18.23
CA GLN A 166 6.27 5.08 -17.80
C GLN A 166 6.09 4.11 -16.62
N TYR A 167 5.17 4.41 -15.70
CA TYR A 167 4.87 3.51 -14.59
C TYR A 167 4.26 2.20 -15.11
N ILE A 168 3.24 2.26 -15.94
CA ILE A 168 2.58 1.08 -16.51
C ILE A 168 3.55 0.25 -17.35
N GLU A 169 4.45 0.90 -18.12
CA GLU A 169 5.44 0.21 -18.95
C GLU A 169 6.49 -0.54 -18.11
N LYS A 170 6.89 0.02 -16.96
CA LYS A 170 8.05 -0.44 -16.21
C LYS A 170 7.74 -1.20 -14.92
N VAL A 171 6.53 -1.00 -14.37
CA VAL A 171 6.16 -1.50 -13.04
C VAL A 171 4.84 -2.26 -13.14
N ASP A 172 4.90 -3.57 -13.12
CA ASP A 172 3.76 -4.48 -13.31
C ASP A 172 3.06 -4.79 -11.96
N THR A 173 2.30 -3.82 -11.42
CA THR A 173 1.45 -4.00 -10.25
C THR A 173 0.00 -4.33 -10.66
N LYS A 174 -0.71 -5.12 -9.85
CA LYS A 174 -2.12 -5.50 -10.13
C LYS A 174 -3.10 -4.33 -10.09
N ALA A 175 -2.75 -3.27 -9.37
CA ALA A 175 -3.57 -2.08 -9.22
C ALA A 175 -2.71 -0.82 -9.29
N LEU A 176 -3.16 0.19 -10.03
CA LEU A 176 -2.57 1.51 -10.00
C LEU A 176 -3.21 2.34 -8.88
N SER A 177 -2.39 2.80 -7.94
CA SER A 177 -2.80 3.70 -6.87
C SER A 177 -2.17 5.08 -7.05
N TYR A 178 -2.89 6.12 -6.68
CA TYR A 178 -2.38 7.49 -6.69
C TYR A 178 -3.09 8.36 -5.66
N ASP A 179 -2.40 9.38 -5.18
CA ASP A 179 -2.97 10.41 -4.32
C ASP A 179 -3.81 11.41 -5.09
N TYR A 180 -4.92 11.84 -4.49
CA TYR A 180 -5.64 13.00 -4.98
C TYR A 180 -6.47 13.69 -3.88
N TYR A 181 -6.06 14.88 -3.49
CA TYR A 181 -6.76 15.69 -2.50
C TYR A 181 -7.79 16.61 -3.17
N GLY A 182 -8.90 16.02 -3.61
CA GLY A 182 -9.92 16.69 -4.39
C GLY A 182 -10.89 17.58 -3.60
N LEU A 183 -11.00 17.37 -2.28
CA LEU A 183 -11.92 18.15 -1.43
C LEU A 183 -11.23 19.40 -0.91
N MET A 184 -11.83 20.55 -1.17
CA MET A 184 -11.33 21.84 -0.70
C MET A 184 -11.96 22.20 0.67
N ALA A 185 -11.29 23.06 1.44
CA ALA A 185 -11.76 23.49 2.76
C ALA A 185 -13.15 24.16 2.75
N ASN A 186 -13.56 24.71 1.62
CA ASN A 186 -14.89 25.30 1.41
C ASN A 186 -15.97 24.29 0.99
N GLY A 187 -15.63 22.98 0.95
CA GLY A 187 -16.54 21.91 0.56
C GLY A 187 -16.69 21.69 -0.96
N SER A 188 -15.99 22.47 -1.80
CA SER A 188 -15.98 22.22 -3.25
C SER A 188 -15.02 21.10 -3.63
N VAL A 189 -15.23 20.52 -4.81
CA VAL A 189 -14.31 19.56 -5.43
C VAL A 189 -13.46 20.29 -6.46
N THR A 190 -12.16 19.97 -6.56
CA THR A 190 -11.29 20.55 -7.57
C THR A 190 -11.76 20.16 -8.98
N ASN A 191 -11.69 21.08 -9.92
CA ASN A 191 -12.14 20.85 -11.31
C ASN A 191 -11.35 19.72 -12.00
N THR A 192 -10.13 19.45 -11.56
CA THR A 192 -9.23 18.45 -12.13
C THR A 192 -9.41 17.06 -11.54
N TYR A 193 -10.25 16.89 -10.50
CA TYR A 193 -10.47 15.58 -9.89
C TYR A 193 -10.98 14.53 -10.89
N TYR A 194 -12.07 14.85 -11.59
CA TYR A 194 -12.65 13.93 -12.58
C TYR A 194 -11.74 13.75 -13.81
N THR A 195 -11.04 14.81 -14.24
CA THR A 195 -10.10 14.71 -15.34
C THR A 195 -8.94 13.77 -15.02
N ASN A 196 -8.43 13.81 -13.78
CA ASN A 196 -7.39 12.88 -13.33
C ASN A 196 -7.91 11.43 -13.31
N LEU A 197 -9.12 11.24 -12.80
CA LEU A 197 -9.75 9.92 -12.75
C LEU A 197 -9.96 9.34 -14.16
N ASP A 198 -10.43 10.17 -15.10
CA ASP A 198 -10.62 9.77 -16.50
C ASP A 198 -9.30 9.42 -17.18
N LEU A 199 -8.23 10.20 -16.93
CA LEU A 199 -6.90 9.91 -17.45
C LEU A 199 -6.39 8.55 -16.97
N VAL A 200 -6.35 8.35 -15.66
CA VAL A 200 -5.87 7.09 -15.09
C VAL A 200 -6.70 5.91 -15.59
N ARG A 201 -8.02 6.05 -15.59
CA ARG A 201 -8.91 5.02 -16.12
C ARG A 201 -8.62 4.69 -17.59
N SER A 202 -8.42 5.70 -18.43
CA SER A 202 -8.13 5.48 -19.86
C SER A 202 -6.84 4.72 -20.09
N LYS A 203 -5.82 4.94 -19.23
CA LYS A 203 -4.53 4.26 -19.30
C LYS A 203 -4.55 2.81 -18.77
N THR A 204 -5.50 2.49 -17.90
CA THR A 204 -5.58 1.16 -17.25
C THR A 204 -6.66 0.24 -17.85
N LEU A 205 -7.45 0.70 -18.83
CA LEU A 205 -8.49 -0.13 -19.46
C LEU A 205 -7.95 -1.09 -20.53
N ASP A 206 -6.80 -0.81 -21.09
CA ASP A 206 -6.19 -1.53 -22.21
C ASP A 206 -5.00 -2.41 -21.80
N VAL A 207 -4.80 -2.61 -20.49
CA VAL A 207 -3.67 -3.39 -19.91
C VAL A 207 -4.17 -4.68 -19.29
#